data_49e016415746fee5b73e766678a11c13
#
_entry.id   49e016415746fee5b73e766678a11c13
#
_cell.length_a   1.000
_cell.length_b   1.000
_cell.length_c   1.000
_cell.angle_alpha   90.00
_cell.angle_beta   90.00
_cell.angle_gamma   90.00
#
_symmetry.space_group_name_H-M   'P 1'
#
loop_
_entity.id
_entity.type
_entity.pdbx_description
1 polymer ?
#
loop_
_entity_poly.entity_id
_entity_poly.type
_entity_poly.pdbx_seq_one_letter_code
_entity_poly.pdbx_strand_id
1 'polypeptide(L)'
;MMKKNVLSLSFLCILSLAVKAQDPVVMTINAKPVTKSEFEAVFNKNNNKEKTDAKSVKEYADLYTLFKMKVLEAESMGLDTLISFKNELNGYRKQLAAPYLTDKNTNENLLTEAYERLKIEV
;
A
#
# COMPACT_ATOMS: atom_id res chain seq x y z
N MET A 1 4.43 13.95 -53.68
CA MET A 1 3.45 13.02 -53.11
C MET A 1 3.99 12.21 -51.90
N MET A 2 5.28 12.04 -51.73
CA MET A 2 5.88 11.24 -50.65
C MET A 2 5.85 11.88 -49.24
N LYS A 3 5.80 13.20 -49.11
CA LYS A 3 5.82 13.88 -47.77
C LYS A 3 4.54 13.69 -46.93
N LYS A 4 3.38 13.50 -47.54
CA LYS A 4 2.11 13.29 -46.85
C LYS A 4 2.02 11.90 -46.20
N ASN A 5 2.60 10.87 -46.81
CA ASN A 5 2.57 9.49 -46.33
C ASN A 5 3.52 9.27 -45.15
N VAL A 6 4.63 10.00 -45.07
CA VAL A 6 5.58 9.94 -43.95
C VAL A 6 4.97 10.55 -42.69
N LEU A 7 4.20 11.64 -42.83
CA LEU A 7 3.51 12.27 -41.69
C LEU A 7 2.42 11.39 -41.11
N SER A 8 1.68 10.67 -41.97
CA SER A 8 0.64 9.72 -41.55
C SER A 8 1.22 8.48 -40.85
N LEU A 9 2.35 7.98 -41.32
CA LEU A 9 3.02 6.83 -40.69
C LEU A 9 3.64 7.20 -39.35
N SER A 10 4.18 8.41 -39.18
CA SER A 10 4.70 8.92 -37.91
C SER A 10 3.60 9.10 -36.86
N PHE A 11 2.40 9.52 -37.25
CA PHE A 11 1.26 9.67 -36.35
C PHE A 11 0.72 8.31 -35.85
N LEU A 12 0.77 7.27 -36.68
CA LEU A 12 0.36 5.92 -36.32
C LEU A 12 1.31 5.28 -35.30
N CYS A 13 2.63 5.56 -35.38
CA CYS A 13 3.61 5.08 -34.40
C CYS A 13 3.47 5.72 -33.00
N ILE A 14 2.96 6.94 -32.90
CA ILE A 14 2.79 7.63 -31.62
C ILE A 14 1.58 7.07 -30.84
N LEU A 15 0.56 6.56 -31.53
CA LEU A 15 -0.62 5.95 -30.89
C LEU A 15 -0.31 4.60 -30.22
N SER A 16 0.73 3.90 -30.65
CA SER A 16 1.11 2.58 -30.09
C SER A 16 1.82 2.64 -28.73
N LEU A 17 2.27 3.82 -28.28
CA LEU A 17 2.97 4.01 -27.00
C LEU A 17 2.05 4.21 -25.80
N ALA A 18 0.73 4.27 -25.99
CA ALA A 18 -0.24 4.54 -24.93
C ALA A 18 -0.84 3.27 -24.29
N VAL A 19 -0.36 2.07 -24.62
CA VAL A 19 -0.78 0.84 -23.94
C VAL A 19 -0.15 0.83 -22.55
N LYS A 20 -0.84 1.41 -21.57
CA LYS A 20 -0.53 1.16 -20.18
C LYS A 20 -0.76 -0.33 -19.94
N ALA A 21 0.29 -1.05 -19.58
CA ALA A 21 0.14 -2.43 -19.12
C ALA A 21 -0.82 -2.40 -17.93
N GLN A 22 -2.02 -2.92 -18.13
CA GLN A 22 -2.99 -3.07 -17.03
C GLN A 22 -2.45 -4.12 -16.08
N ASP A 23 -2.54 -3.85 -14.79
CA ASP A 23 -2.17 -4.81 -13.76
C ASP A 23 -3.10 -6.05 -13.87
N PRO A 24 -2.56 -7.24 -14.17
CA PRO A 24 -3.39 -8.40 -14.47
C PRO A 24 -4.19 -8.83 -13.25
N VAL A 25 -5.44 -9.19 -13.45
CA VAL A 25 -6.30 -9.78 -12.42
C VAL A 25 -5.86 -11.24 -12.22
N VAL A 26 -5.46 -11.59 -11.01
CA VAL A 26 -4.99 -12.95 -10.66
C VAL A 26 -6.10 -13.81 -10.05
N MET A 27 -7.09 -13.18 -9.42
CA MET A 27 -8.26 -13.86 -8.86
C MET A 27 -9.44 -12.91 -8.75
N THR A 28 -10.66 -13.46 -8.59
CA THR A 28 -11.87 -12.68 -8.34
C THR A 28 -12.57 -13.25 -7.11
N ILE A 29 -12.86 -12.40 -6.13
CA ILE A 29 -13.51 -12.80 -4.87
C ILE A 29 -14.80 -11.99 -4.74
N ASN A 30 -15.95 -12.67 -4.73
CA ASN A 30 -17.26 -12.04 -4.67
C ASN A 30 -17.42 -10.90 -5.69
N ALA A 31 -17.13 -11.19 -6.97
CA ALA A 31 -17.14 -10.25 -8.10
C ALA A 31 -16.16 -9.05 -7.99
N LYS A 32 -15.34 -8.95 -6.94
CA LYS A 32 -14.27 -7.95 -6.82
C LYS A 32 -12.97 -8.53 -7.37
N PRO A 33 -12.34 -7.90 -8.38
CA PRO A 33 -11.07 -8.37 -8.92
C PRO A 33 -9.93 -8.07 -7.92
N VAL A 34 -8.99 -9.00 -7.82
CA VAL A 34 -7.71 -8.82 -7.12
C VAL A 34 -6.62 -8.80 -8.17
N THR A 35 -5.84 -7.74 -8.20
CA THR A 35 -4.74 -7.60 -9.15
C THR A 35 -3.47 -8.29 -8.66
N LYS A 36 -2.55 -8.54 -9.59
CA LYS A 36 -1.26 -9.15 -9.28
C LYS A 36 -0.48 -8.30 -8.28
N SER A 37 -0.41 -6.99 -8.49
CA SER A 37 0.34 -6.09 -7.60
C SER A 37 -0.26 -6.04 -6.20
N GLU A 38 -1.60 -6.07 -6.06
CA GLU A 38 -2.26 -6.13 -4.76
C GLU A 38 -1.89 -7.42 -4.02
N PHE A 39 -1.99 -8.57 -4.69
CA PHE A 39 -1.64 -9.85 -4.09
C PHE A 39 -0.17 -9.93 -3.69
N GLU A 40 0.75 -9.55 -4.60
CA GLU A 40 2.19 -9.56 -4.36
C GLU A 40 2.60 -8.62 -3.22
N ALA A 41 1.99 -7.44 -3.10
CA ALA A 41 2.27 -6.51 -2.01
C ALA A 41 1.98 -7.13 -0.64
N VAL A 42 0.83 -7.81 -0.50
CA VAL A 42 0.43 -8.45 0.75
C VAL A 42 1.25 -9.72 0.99
N PHE A 43 1.48 -10.53 -0.06
CA PHE A 43 2.32 -11.73 0.02
C PHE A 43 3.73 -11.40 0.50
N ASN A 44 4.40 -10.43 -0.13
CA ASN A 44 5.76 -10.02 0.22
C ASN A 44 5.89 -9.39 1.61
N LYS A 45 4.83 -8.72 2.07
CA LYS A 45 4.78 -8.17 3.43
C LYS A 45 4.76 -9.26 4.51
N ASN A 46 4.06 -10.36 4.24
CA ASN A 46 3.79 -11.40 5.22
C ASN A 46 4.75 -12.62 5.11
N ASN A 47 5.54 -12.69 4.04
CA ASN A 47 6.45 -13.81 3.81
C ASN A 47 7.88 -13.31 3.62
N ASN A 48 8.84 -14.00 4.25
CA ASN A 48 10.26 -13.75 4.02
C ASN A 48 10.64 -14.20 2.60
N LYS A 49 11.33 -13.32 1.87
CA LYS A 49 11.73 -13.52 0.46
C LYS A 49 12.62 -14.75 0.19
N GLU A 50 13.15 -15.40 1.24
CA GLU A 50 14.16 -16.47 1.09
C GLU A 50 13.62 -17.84 0.72
N LYS A 51 12.30 -18.08 0.81
CA LYS A 51 11.67 -19.38 0.51
C LYS A 51 10.33 -19.23 -0.20
N THR A 52 10.35 -18.68 -1.40
CA THR A 52 9.13 -18.59 -2.21
C THR A 52 9.12 -19.74 -3.22
N ASP A 53 8.46 -20.84 -2.90
CA ASP A 53 8.12 -21.91 -3.83
C ASP A 53 6.65 -21.82 -4.29
N ALA A 54 6.30 -22.53 -5.34
CA ALA A 54 4.94 -22.52 -5.90
C ALA A 54 3.89 -23.06 -4.91
N LYS A 55 4.29 -23.94 -3.99
CA LYS A 55 3.42 -24.50 -2.96
C LYS A 55 3.06 -23.43 -1.93
N SER A 56 4.05 -22.69 -1.44
CA SER A 56 3.84 -21.63 -0.45
C SER A 56 2.99 -20.49 -1.02
N VAL A 57 3.14 -20.15 -2.31
CA VAL A 57 2.29 -19.17 -2.99
C VAL A 57 0.83 -19.64 -3.05
N LYS A 58 0.60 -20.91 -3.37
CA LYS A 58 -0.75 -21.48 -3.42
C LYS A 58 -1.43 -21.51 -2.05
N GLU A 59 -0.72 -22.00 -1.04
CA GLU A 59 -1.22 -22.03 0.34
C GLU A 59 -1.58 -20.62 0.84
N TYR A 60 -0.74 -19.64 0.49
CA TYR A 60 -1.01 -18.24 0.82
C TYR A 60 -2.22 -17.69 0.05
N ALA A 61 -2.41 -18.05 -1.22
CA ALA A 61 -3.57 -17.63 -2.00
C ALA A 61 -4.89 -18.13 -1.38
N ASP A 62 -4.91 -19.34 -0.85
CA ASP A 62 -6.08 -19.89 -0.14
C ASP A 62 -6.36 -19.08 1.15
N LEU A 63 -5.33 -18.80 1.95
CA LEU A 63 -5.45 -17.96 3.15
C LEU A 63 -5.89 -16.52 2.82
N TYR A 64 -5.33 -15.95 1.77
CA TYR A 64 -5.69 -14.62 1.30
C TYR A 64 -7.14 -14.54 0.85
N THR A 65 -7.62 -15.57 0.14
CA THR A 65 -9.01 -15.67 -0.28
C THR A 65 -9.96 -15.69 0.93
N LEU A 66 -9.68 -16.52 1.92
CA LEU A 66 -10.46 -16.57 3.17
C LEU A 66 -10.44 -15.23 3.91
N PHE A 67 -9.30 -14.58 3.97
CA PHE A 67 -9.18 -13.24 4.57
C PHE A 67 -10.07 -12.22 3.84
N LYS A 68 -9.97 -12.14 2.52
CA LYS A 68 -10.77 -11.20 1.71
C LYS A 68 -12.27 -11.49 1.83
N MET A 69 -12.68 -12.74 1.89
CA MET A 69 -14.10 -13.10 2.11
C MET A 69 -14.60 -12.60 3.47
N LYS A 70 -13.81 -12.75 4.54
CA LYS A 70 -14.15 -12.22 5.87
C LYS A 70 -14.25 -10.69 5.88
N VAL A 71 -13.34 -10.00 5.17
CA VAL A 71 -13.39 -8.54 5.03
C VAL A 71 -14.66 -8.11 4.31
N LEU A 72 -15.00 -8.75 3.18
CA LEU A 72 -16.21 -8.44 2.42
C LEU A 72 -17.48 -8.69 3.23
N GLU A 73 -17.52 -9.76 4.04
CA GLU A 73 -18.64 -10.02 4.94
C GLU A 73 -18.76 -8.94 6.01
N ALA A 74 -17.65 -8.57 6.65
CA ALA A 74 -17.61 -7.50 7.65
C ALA A 74 -18.08 -6.14 7.06
N GLU A 75 -17.64 -5.82 5.84
CA GLU A 75 -18.10 -4.64 5.09
C GLU A 75 -19.61 -4.70 4.81
N SER A 76 -20.12 -5.86 4.40
CA SER A 76 -21.55 -6.05 4.12
C SER A 76 -22.43 -5.87 5.36
N MET A 77 -21.89 -6.21 6.53
CA MET A 77 -22.51 -6.00 7.84
C MET A 77 -22.34 -4.55 8.37
N GLY A 78 -21.61 -3.69 7.66
CA GLY A 78 -21.35 -2.31 8.06
C GLY A 78 -20.39 -2.15 9.25
N LEU A 79 -19.60 -3.18 9.58
CA LEU A 79 -18.69 -3.14 10.73
C LEU A 79 -17.57 -2.09 10.55
N ASP A 80 -17.18 -1.81 9.32
CA ASP A 80 -16.22 -0.76 8.95
C ASP A 80 -16.76 0.67 9.19
N THR A 81 -18.08 0.81 9.32
CA THR A 81 -18.74 2.11 9.55
C THR A 81 -18.93 2.44 11.02
N LEU A 82 -18.74 1.49 11.93
CA LEU A 82 -18.89 1.68 13.36
C LEU A 82 -17.95 2.75 13.90
N ILE A 83 -18.46 3.59 14.79
CA ILE A 83 -17.69 4.68 15.43
C ILE A 83 -16.49 4.12 16.19
N SER A 84 -16.69 3.00 16.92
CA SER A 84 -15.61 2.30 17.65
C SER A 84 -14.48 1.89 16.74
N PHE A 85 -14.79 1.24 15.59
CA PHE A 85 -13.81 0.84 14.60
C PHE A 85 -13.03 2.03 14.03
N LYS A 86 -13.75 3.11 13.65
CA LYS A 86 -13.13 4.31 13.11
C LYS A 86 -12.19 5.00 14.11
N ASN A 87 -12.59 5.04 15.38
CA ASN A 87 -11.78 5.63 16.44
C ASN A 87 -10.51 4.81 16.68
N GLU A 88 -10.62 3.48 16.73
CA GLU A 88 -9.47 2.59 16.87
C GLU A 88 -8.51 2.71 15.70
N LEU A 89 -9.02 2.67 14.46
CA LEU A 89 -8.21 2.85 13.25
C LEU A 89 -7.48 4.20 13.24
N ASN A 90 -8.14 5.28 13.65
CA ASN A 90 -7.50 6.59 13.79
C ASN A 90 -6.43 6.61 14.88
N GLY A 91 -6.64 5.87 15.98
CA GLY A 91 -5.63 5.68 17.02
C GLY A 91 -4.36 5.03 16.46
N TYR A 92 -4.49 3.91 15.76
CA TYR A 92 -3.36 3.23 15.11
C TYR A 92 -2.65 4.10 14.07
N ARG A 93 -3.41 4.82 13.24
CA ARG A 93 -2.82 5.76 12.26
C ARG A 93 -1.97 6.84 12.92
N LYS A 94 -2.46 7.43 14.02
CA LYS A 94 -1.70 8.44 14.79
C LYS A 94 -0.43 7.84 15.40
N GLN A 95 -0.52 6.64 15.99
CA GLN A 95 0.64 5.95 16.56
C GLN A 95 1.71 5.66 15.51
N LEU A 96 1.31 5.16 14.33
CA LEU A 96 2.22 4.88 13.22
C LEU A 96 2.82 6.15 12.59
N ALA A 97 2.08 7.25 12.58
CA ALA A 97 2.56 8.52 12.02
C ALA A 97 3.50 9.27 12.98
N ALA A 98 3.35 9.11 14.29
CA ALA A 98 4.08 9.88 15.30
C ALA A 98 5.61 9.89 15.08
N PRO A 99 6.30 8.76 14.80
CA PRO A 99 7.74 8.75 14.55
C PRO A 99 8.19 9.57 13.33
N TYR A 100 7.30 9.77 12.35
CA TYR A 100 7.57 10.52 11.12
C TYR A 100 7.27 12.01 11.26
N LEU A 101 6.47 12.39 12.27
CA LEU A 101 6.09 13.77 12.55
C LEU A 101 7.02 14.42 13.58
N THR A 102 7.89 13.65 14.23
CA THR A 102 8.79 14.09 15.26
C THR A 102 10.20 14.21 14.70
N ASP A 103 10.76 15.43 14.71
CA ASP A 103 12.17 15.63 14.39
C ASP A 103 13.02 15.27 15.61
N LYS A 104 13.77 14.15 15.52
CA LYS A 104 14.64 13.67 16.61
C LYS A 104 15.71 14.67 16.96
N ASN A 105 16.33 15.31 15.97
CA ASN A 105 17.41 16.27 16.18
C ASN A 105 16.90 17.51 16.94
N THR A 106 15.71 18.01 16.58
CA THR A 106 15.08 19.13 17.28
C THR A 106 14.75 18.75 18.72
N ASN A 107 14.25 17.55 18.98
CA ASN A 107 13.96 17.10 20.35
C ASN A 107 15.22 16.93 21.19
N GLU A 108 16.30 16.38 20.65
CA GLU A 108 17.60 16.25 21.35
C GLU A 108 18.19 17.62 21.67
N ASN A 109 18.12 18.57 20.75
CA ASN A 109 18.56 19.93 20.97
C ASN A 109 17.74 20.62 22.05
N LEU A 110 16.44 20.51 22.04
CA LEU A 110 15.55 21.08 23.07
C LEU A 110 15.80 20.44 24.45
N LEU A 111 16.04 19.13 24.51
CA LEU A 111 16.36 18.43 25.74
C LEU A 111 17.71 18.91 26.31
N THR A 112 18.71 19.06 25.47
CA THR A 112 20.04 19.58 25.87
C THR A 112 19.93 21.00 26.37
N GLU A 113 19.20 21.86 25.67
CA GLU A 113 18.98 23.25 26.09
C GLU A 113 18.24 23.32 27.44
N ALA A 114 17.20 22.51 27.64
CA ALA A 114 16.49 22.45 28.91
C ALA A 114 17.36 21.98 30.06
N TYR A 115 18.21 20.98 29.80
CA TYR A 115 19.20 20.50 30.80
C TYR A 115 20.22 21.54 31.18
N GLU A 116 20.77 22.28 30.22
CA GLU A 116 21.73 23.35 30.49
C GLU A 116 21.09 24.51 31.26
N ARG A 117 19.83 24.87 30.98
CA ARG A 117 19.08 25.88 31.77
C ARG A 117 18.92 25.45 33.24
N LEU A 118 18.54 24.20 33.49
CA LEU A 118 18.37 23.67 34.85
C LEU A 118 19.70 23.68 35.67
N LYS A 119 20.84 23.50 35.03
CA LYS A 119 22.17 23.63 35.71
C LYS A 119 22.48 25.03 36.20
N ILE A 120 21.95 26.05 35.54
CA ILE A 120 22.27 27.46 35.89
C ILE A 120 21.38 27.92 37.06
N GLU A 121 20.22 27.29 37.27
CA GLU A 121 19.26 27.64 38.32
C GLU A 121 19.56 26.98 39.68
N VAL A 122 20.59 26.11 39.76
CA VAL A 122 21.05 25.44 40.99
C VAL A 122 22.36 26.05 41.47
#